data_7441d35169ebfb1de527c7257b160a80
#
_entry.id   7441d35169ebfb1de527c7257b160a80
#
_cell.length_a   1.000
_cell.length_b   1.000
_cell.length_c   1.000
_cell.angle_alpha   90.00
_cell.angle_beta   90.00
_cell.angle_gamma   90.00
#
_symmetry.space_group_name_H-M   'P 1'
#
loop_
_entity.id
_entity.type
_entity.pdbx_description
1 polymer ?
#
loop_
_entity_poly.entity_id
_entity_poly.type
_entity_poly.pdbx_seq_one_letter_code
_entity_poly.pdbx_strand_id
1 'polypeptide(L)'
;MIIHDFLDNDLYKFTAMNAIQKKFPDSEVVYRFVNRGNTSFPPGFADALKKEVEAMAGVVLSKENEKFMRAKCYYFDSVFFDLLKGFRFNPAEVKVSQEGGKLDVEIRGLWYRTVLWEVPLMAMISELYFRMTGQVARDLERNATEKARAFADIKAEISEFGTRRRYSFDVQDRVIGILKENMKGLLNGTSNV
;
A
#
# COMPACT_ATOMS: atom_id res chain seq x y z
N MET A 1 -9.82 -4.10 10.51
CA MET A 1 -8.51 -4.21 9.82
C MET A 1 -8.64 -3.51 8.47
N ILE A 2 -7.68 -2.69 8.09
CA ILE A 2 -7.68 -1.93 6.83
C ILE A 2 -7.08 -2.75 5.69
N ILE A 3 -5.98 -3.43 5.96
CA ILE A 3 -5.32 -4.29 4.98
C ILE A 3 -5.79 -5.73 5.19
N HIS A 4 -6.52 -6.27 4.23
CA HIS A 4 -7.11 -7.62 4.32
C HIS A 4 -6.38 -8.66 3.48
N ASP A 5 -5.57 -8.21 2.52
CA ASP A 5 -4.90 -9.08 1.56
C ASP A 5 -3.40 -8.81 1.53
N PHE A 6 -2.62 -9.88 1.35
CA PHE A 6 -1.17 -9.80 1.25
C PHE A 6 -0.73 -9.03 -0.01
N LEU A 7 -1.53 -9.07 -1.07
CA LEU A 7 -1.28 -8.36 -2.31
C LEU A 7 -1.77 -6.91 -2.30
N ASP A 8 -2.40 -6.43 -1.22
CA ASP A 8 -2.70 -5.00 -1.05
C ASP A 8 -1.39 -4.21 -0.81
N ASN A 9 -0.56 -4.26 -1.83
CA ASN A 9 0.79 -3.70 -1.86
C ASN A 9 1.18 -3.38 -3.30
N ASP A 10 2.17 -2.52 -3.50
CA ASP A 10 2.68 -2.21 -4.84
C ASP A 10 3.56 -3.36 -5.37
N LEU A 11 3.32 -3.81 -6.61
CA LEU A 11 4.07 -4.91 -7.23
C LEU A 11 5.59 -4.72 -7.18
N TYR A 12 6.06 -3.50 -7.37
CA TYR A 12 7.49 -3.22 -7.33
C TYR A 12 8.13 -3.50 -5.95
N LYS A 13 7.35 -3.51 -4.87
CA LYS A 13 7.86 -3.87 -3.53
C LYS A 13 8.23 -5.34 -3.44
N PHE A 14 7.46 -6.22 -4.07
CA PHE A 14 7.82 -7.64 -4.18
C PHE A 14 9.07 -7.83 -5.06
N THR A 15 9.17 -7.10 -6.16
CA THR A 15 10.37 -7.10 -7.01
C THR A 15 11.59 -6.59 -6.25
N ALA A 16 11.44 -5.49 -5.50
CA ALA A 16 12.50 -4.96 -4.65
C ALA A 16 12.89 -5.96 -3.55
N MET A 17 11.92 -6.58 -2.85
CA MET A 17 12.18 -7.60 -1.84
C MET A 17 13.02 -8.76 -2.41
N ASN A 18 12.66 -9.28 -3.60
CA ASN A 18 13.41 -10.35 -4.25
C ASN A 18 14.86 -9.93 -4.57
N ALA A 19 15.05 -8.72 -5.09
CA ALA A 19 16.39 -8.20 -5.38
C ALA A 19 17.21 -7.97 -4.11
N ILE A 20 16.61 -7.37 -3.07
CA ILE A 20 17.27 -7.09 -1.80
C ILE A 20 17.69 -8.40 -1.11
N GLN A 21 16.78 -9.37 -1.03
CA GLN A 21 17.08 -10.67 -0.41
C GLN A 21 18.27 -11.37 -1.08
N LYS A 22 18.40 -11.26 -2.40
CA LYS A 22 19.51 -11.88 -3.15
C LYS A 22 20.83 -11.11 -3.04
N LYS A 23 20.78 -9.81 -2.89
CA LYS A 23 21.97 -8.94 -2.98
C LYS A 23 22.41 -8.37 -1.64
N PHE A 24 21.47 -8.19 -0.71
CA PHE A 24 21.67 -7.50 0.57
C PHE A 24 20.92 -8.21 1.71
N PRO A 25 21.06 -9.56 1.89
CA PRO A 25 20.22 -10.34 2.81
C PRO A 25 20.35 -9.91 4.27
N ASP A 26 21.53 -9.42 4.66
CA ASP A 26 21.84 -9.05 6.04
C ASP A 26 21.76 -7.52 6.30
N SER A 27 21.33 -6.75 5.30
CA SER A 27 21.25 -5.29 5.45
C SER A 27 20.07 -4.90 6.31
N GLU A 28 20.34 -4.11 7.36
CA GLU A 28 19.32 -3.48 8.19
C GLU A 28 19.06 -2.05 7.71
N VAL A 29 17.80 -1.61 7.81
CA VAL A 29 17.37 -0.27 7.44
C VAL A 29 16.42 0.32 8.45
N VAL A 30 16.28 1.63 8.40
CA VAL A 30 15.29 2.40 9.14
C VAL A 30 14.52 3.28 8.18
N TYR A 31 13.20 3.07 8.12
CA TYR A 31 12.28 3.99 7.44
C TYR A 31 11.63 4.90 8.47
N ARG A 32 11.47 6.18 8.12
CA ARG A 32 10.76 7.14 8.96
C ARG A 32 9.65 7.81 8.18
N PHE A 33 8.50 7.93 8.82
CA PHE A 33 7.38 8.69 8.28
C PHE A 33 7.72 10.19 8.24
N VAL A 34 7.49 10.82 7.10
CA VAL A 34 7.67 12.26 6.94
C VAL A 34 6.33 12.90 6.57
N ASN A 35 5.78 13.66 7.50
CA ASN A 35 4.55 14.43 7.31
C ASN A 35 4.85 15.73 6.53
N ARG A 36 4.84 15.64 5.20
CA ARG A 36 5.18 16.79 4.33
C ARG A 36 4.12 17.89 4.30
N GLY A 37 2.87 17.57 4.64
CA GLY A 37 1.73 18.49 4.62
C GLY A 37 1.43 19.16 5.94
N ASN A 38 2.25 18.93 6.97
CA ASN A 38 1.99 19.38 8.34
C ASN A 38 0.58 18.99 8.84
N THR A 39 0.07 17.85 8.40
CA THR A 39 -1.23 17.32 8.81
C THR A 39 -1.25 17.10 10.31
N SER A 40 -2.25 17.64 11.00
CA SER A 40 -2.48 17.36 12.42
C SER A 40 -3.31 16.10 12.55
N PHE A 41 -2.77 15.10 13.24
CA PHE A 41 -3.48 13.83 13.49
C PHE A 41 -4.39 13.95 14.70
N PRO A 42 -5.60 13.38 14.67
CA PRO A 42 -6.55 13.46 15.77
C PRO A 42 -6.05 12.70 17.01
N PRO A 43 -6.53 13.05 18.23
CA PRO A 43 -6.19 12.32 19.44
C PRO A 43 -6.49 10.82 19.31
N GLY A 44 -5.60 9.96 19.84
CA GLY A 44 -5.75 8.51 19.78
C GLY A 44 -5.41 7.87 18.42
N PHE A 45 -4.92 8.65 17.47
CA PHE A 45 -4.55 8.12 16.14
C PHE A 45 -3.44 7.06 16.23
N ALA A 46 -2.41 7.31 17.04
CA ALA A 46 -1.32 6.35 17.22
C ALA A 46 -1.81 5.00 17.76
N ASP A 47 -2.77 5.01 18.69
CA ASP A 47 -3.29 3.76 19.26
C ASP A 47 -4.19 3.01 18.28
N ALA A 48 -4.94 3.73 17.45
CA ALA A 48 -5.67 3.12 16.33
C ALA A 48 -4.72 2.52 15.31
N LEU A 49 -3.64 3.22 14.95
CA LEU A 49 -2.63 2.73 14.01
C LEU A 49 -1.88 1.50 14.55
N LYS A 50 -1.52 1.48 15.84
CA LYS A 50 -0.89 0.31 16.48
C LYS A 50 -1.76 -0.94 16.34
N LYS A 51 -3.08 -0.82 16.55
CA LYS A 51 -4.01 -1.97 16.37
C LYS A 51 -4.01 -2.50 14.94
N GLU A 52 -3.97 -1.63 13.94
CA GLU A 52 -3.85 -2.04 12.53
C GLU A 52 -2.49 -2.71 12.25
N VAL A 53 -1.40 -2.16 12.80
CA VAL A 53 -0.06 -2.76 12.70
C VAL A 53 -0.01 -4.16 13.34
N GLU A 54 -0.60 -4.33 14.51
CA GLU A 54 -0.69 -5.64 15.18
C GLU A 54 -1.48 -6.65 14.35
N ALA A 55 -2.57 -6.22 13.74
CA ALA A 55 -3.41 -7.07 12.89
C ALA A 55 -2.68 -7.58 11.64
N MET A 56 -1.65 -6.86 11.16
CA MET A 56 -0.85 -7.28 10.01
C MET A 56 -0.14 -8.63 10.20
N ALA A 57 0.12 -9.06 11.45
CA ALA A 57 0.70 -10.38 11.72
C ALA A 57 -0.14 -11.54 11.16
N GLY A 58 -1.45 -11.33 10.97
CA GLY A 58 -2.37 -12.29 10.38
C GLY A 58 -2.46 -12.25 8.85
N VAL A 59 -1.87 -11.24 8.21
CA VAL A 59 -1.91 -11.10 6.74
C VAL A 59 -0.86 -12.00 6.10
N VAL A 60 -1.32 -12.98 5.34
CA VAL A 60 -0.47 -14.02 4.75
C VAL A 60 -0.80 -14.22 3.27
N LEU A 61 0.18 -14.70 2.50
CA LEU A 61 -0.04 -15.07 1.10
C LEU A 61 -1.01 -16.27 1.03
N SER A 62 -2.20 -16.05 0.46
CA SER A 62 -3.18 -17.12 0.22
C SER A 62 -2.74 -18.01 -0.96
N LYS A 63 -3.35 -19.19 -1.09
CA LYS A 63 -3.10 -20.07 -2.23
C LYS A 63 -3.55 -19.44 -3.55
N GLU A 64 -4.65 -18.70 -3.51
CA GLU A 64 -5.19 -17.97 -4.66
C GLU A 64 -4.23 -16.89 -5.11
N ASN A 65 -3.70 -16.11 -4.16
CA ASN A 65 -2.73 -15.06 -4.41
C ASN A 65 -1.41 -15.61 -4.92
N GLU A 66 -0.93 -16.73 -4.36
CA GLU A 66 0.27 -17.42 -4.88
C GLU A 66 0.05 -17.84 -6.35
N LYS A 67 -1.10 -18.46 -6.65
CA LYS A 67 -1.43 -18.88 -8.01
C LYS A 67 -1.47 -17.70 -8.98
N PHE A 68 -2.11 -16.60 -8.56
CA PHE A 68 -2.19 -15.36 -9.34
C PHE A 68 -0.80 -14.79 -9.61
N MET A 69 0.03 -14.63 -8.56
CA MET A 69 1.39 -14.09 -8.71
C MET A 69 2.27 -14.97 -9.60
N ARG A 70 2.19 -16.30 -9.46
CA ARG A 70 2.93 -17.22 -10.35
C ARG A 70 2.56 -17.05 -11.81
N ALA A 71 1.30 -16.81 -12.11
CA ALA A 71 0.82 -16.60 -13.48
C ALA A 71 1.24 -15.24 -14.05
N LYS A 72 1.33 -14.20 -13.22
CA LYS A 72 1.62 -12.82 -13.65
C LYS A 72 3.10 -12.45 -13.53
N CYS A 73 3.77 -12.96 -12.51
CA CYS A 73 5.15 -12.63 -12.16
C CYS A 73 6.08 -13.81 -12.47
N TYR A 74 6.09 -14.26 -13.72
CA TYR A 74 6.86 -15.41 -14.19
C TYR A 74 8.38 -15.29 -13.96
N TYR A 75 8.87 -14.09 -13.68
CA TYR A 75 10.27 -13.78 -13.37
C TYR A 75 10.66 -14.05 -11.91
N PHE A 76 9.71 -14.38 -11.04
CA PHE A 76 10.00 -14.85 -9.70
C PHE A 76 10.26 -16.36 -9.68
N ASP A 77 11.34 -16.76 -9.04
CA ASP A 77 11.69 -18.18 -8.89
C ASP A 77 10.91 -18.85 -7.71
N SER A 78 11.01 -20.17 -7.65
CA SER A 78 10.33 -20.95 -6.60
C SER A 78 10.82 -20.60 -5.20
N VAL A 79 12.11 -20.29 -5.05
CA VAL A 79 12.71 -19.94 -3.76
C VAL A 79 12.10 -18.66 -3.21
N PHE A 80 11.86 -17.67 -4.08
CA PHE A 80 11.18 -16.44 -3.66
C PHE A 80 9.72 -16.69 -3.25
N PHE A 81 9.00 -17.56 -3.98
CA PHE A 81 7.66 -17.95 -3.56
C PHE A 81 7.63 -18.69 -2.23
N ASP A 82 8.63 -19.53 -1.94
CA ASP A 82 8.74 -20.20 -0.65
C ASP A 82 9.03 -19.18 0.48
N LEU A 83 9.83 -18.16 0.20
CA LEU A 83 10.03 -17.03 1.12
C LEU A 83 8.71 -16.29 1.38
N LEU A 84 7.94 -15.97 0.35
CA LEU A 84 6.65 -15.27 0.49
C LEU A 84 5.63 -16.10 1.27
N LYS A 85 5.54 -17.41 1.06
CA LYS A 85 4.67 -18.31 1.84
C LYS A 85 5.01 -18.30 3.34
N GLY A 86 6.30 -18.26 3.65
CA GLY A 86 6.80 -18.19 5.02
C GLY A 86 6.79 -16.78 5.62
N PHE A 87 6.57 -15.74 4.81
CA PHE A 87 6.62 -14.36 5.28
C PHE A 87 5.47 -14.07 6.26
N ARG A 88 5.82 -13.32 7.30
CA ARG A 88 4.86 -12.75 8.26
C ARG A 88 5.31 -11.34 8.56
N PHE A 89 4.38 -10.39 8.51
CA PHE A 89 4.64 -9.06 9.04
C PHE A 89 4.91 -9.17 10.54
N ASN A 90 5.98 -8.55 11.01
CA ASN A 90 6.32 -8.53 12.43
C ASN A 90 6.02 -7.15 13.01
N PRO A 91 4.96 -6.99 13.82
CA PRO A 91 4.61 -5.69 14.41
C PRO A 91 5.73 -5.04 15.22
N ALA A 92 6.65 -5.83 15.79
CA ALA A 92 7.79 -5.31 16.53
C ALA A 92 8.79 -4.50 15.66
N GLU A 93 8.74 -4.65 14.35
CA GLU A 93 9.51 -3.86 13.40
C GLU A 93 8.99 -2.41 13.29
N VAL A 94 7.77 -2.11 13.76
CA VAL A 94 7.09 -0.81 13.60
C VAL A 94 6.89 -0.15 14.96
N LYS A 95 7.48 1.04 15.14
CA LYS A 95 7.24 1.89 16.31
C LYS A 95 6.34 3.05 15.92
N VAL A 96 5.30 3.27 16.72
CA VAL A 96 4.33 4.35 16.51
C VAL A 96 4.19 5.16 17.78
N SER A 97 4.33 6.48 17.68
CA SER A 97 4.07 7.42 18.79
C SER A 97 3.37 8.68 18.29
N GLN A 98 2.73 9.38 19.20
CA GLN A 98 2.05 10.64 18.89
C GLN A 98 2.25 11.63 20.04
N GLU A 99 2.63 12.84 19.68
CA GLU A 99 2.68 13.98 20.62
C GLU A 99 1.79 15.10 20.08
N GLY A 100 0.68 15.36 20.78
CA GLY A 100 -0.36 16.25 20.25
C GLY A 100 -0.84 15.81 18.88
N GLY A 101 -0.78 16.68 17.90
CA GLY A 101 -1.13 16.37 16.51
C GLY A 101 0.01 15.78 15.65
N LYS A 102 1.20 15.59 16.22
CA LYS A 102 2.37 15.09 15.48
C LYS A 102 2.47 13.57 15.64
N LEU A 103 2.41 12.87 14.51
CA LEU A 103 2.63 11.43 14.42
C LEU A 103 4.09 11.14 14.09
N ASP A 104 4.71 10.21 14.81
CA ASP A 104 6.01 9.64 14.52
C ASP A 104 5.89 8.14 14.29
N VAL A 105 6.45 7.66 13.17
CA VAL A 105 6.43 6.23 12.81
C VAL A 105 7.81 5.84 12.27
N GLU A 106 8.38 4.81 12.87
CA GLU A 106 9.65 4.22 12.44
C GLU A 106 9.46 2.73 12.15
N ILE A 107 10.01 2.24 11.03
CA ILE A 107 10.10 0.83 10.69
C ILE A 107 11.59 0.47 10.73
N ARG A 108 11.97 -0.58 11.48
CA ARG A 108 13.37 -1.03 11.60
C ARG A 108 13.49 -2.53 11.47
N GLY A 109 14.48 -2.99 10.72
CA GLY A 109 14.83 -4.40 10.60
C GLY A 109 15.54 -4.73 9.31
N LEU A 110 15.63 -6.01 8.99
CA LEU A 110 16.23 -6.49 7.74
C LEU A 110 15.49 -5.89 6.54
N TRP A 111 16.24 -5.33 5.61
CA TRP A 111 15.69 -4.55 4.52
C TRP A 111 14.67 -5.33 3.67
N TYR A 112 14.99 -6.56 3.29
CA TYR A 112 14.09 -7.38 2.48
C TYR A 112 12.75 -7.67 3.17
N ARG A 113 12.70 -7.65 4.52
CA ARG A 113 11.46 -7.81 5.28
C ARG A 113 10.69 -6.51 5.36
N THR A 114 11.38 -5.46 5.77
CA THR A 114 10.76 -4.16 6.09
C THR A 114 10.30 -3.39 4.85
N VAL A 115 10.84 -3.71 3.66
CA VAL A 115 10.44 -3.06 2.39
C VAL A 115 8.96 -3.24 2.07
N LEU A 116 8.33 -4.33 2.54
CA LEU A 116 6.90 -4.58 2.33
C LEU A 116 5.99 -3.76 3.26
N TRP A 117 6.51 -3.19 4.35
CA TRP A 117 5.73 -2.38 5.28
C TRP A 117 5.31 -1.01 4.73
N GLU A 118 6.10 -0.42 3.83
CA GLU A 118 5.88 0.97 3.42
C GLU A 118 4.48 1.22 2.87
N VAL A 119 4.03 0.42 1.94
CA VAL A 119 2.75 0.65 1.24
C VAL A 119 1.55 0.40 2.15
N PRO A 120 1.43 -0.77 2.83
CA PRO A 120 0.34 -1.01 3.77
C PRO A 120 0.29 0.02 4.89
N LEU A 121 1.45 0.39 5.45
CA LEU A 121 1.50 1.36 6.55
C LEU A 121 1.01 2.73 6.10
N MET A 122 1.41 3.19 4.91
CA MET A 122 0.94 4.45 4.36
C MET A 122 -0.56 4.41 4.03
N ALA A 123 -1.07 3.29 3.52
CA ALA A 123 -2.50 3.11 3.28
C ALA A 123 -3.30 3.13 4.59
N MET A 124 -2.80 2.44 5.64
CA MET A 124 -3.40 2.49 6.98
C MET A 124 -3.44 3.90 7.55
N ILE A 125 -2.33 4.65 7.47
CA ILE A 125 -2.27 6.04 7.94
C ILE A 125 -3.29 6.90 7.20
N SER A 126 -3.35 6.79 5.87
CA SER A 126 -4.27 7.56 5.05
C SER A 126 -5.74 7.25 5.38
N GLU A 127 -6.11 5.99 5.38
CA GLU A 127 -7.48 5.55 5.59
C GLU A 127 -7.96 5.81 7.01
N LEU A 128 -7.13 5.56 8.04
CA LEU A 128 -7.45 5.92 9.43
C LEU A 128 -7.67 7.43 9.59
N TYR A 129 -6.82 8.24 8.95
CA TYR A 129 -6.97 9.68 9.01
C TYR A 129 -8.34 10.13 8.50
N PHE A 130 -8.75 9.67 7.32
CA PHE A 130 -10.05 10.00 6.76
C PHE A 130 -11.21 9.48 7.60
N ARG A 131 -11.12 8.25 8.10
CA ARG A 131 -12.14 7.67 8.99
C ARG A 131 -12.30 8.48 10.29
N MET A 132 -11.19 8.81 10.97
CA MET A 132 -11.21 9.49 12.26
C MET A 132 -11.57 10.97 12.14
N THR A 133 -11.33 11.61 10.99
CA THR A 133 -11.69 13.01 10.72
C THR A 133 -13.06 13.16 10.06
N GLY A 134 -13.73 12.05 9.74
CA GLY A 134 -15.04 12.07 9.07
C GLY A 134 -14.99 12.59 7.64
N GLN A 135 -13.80 12.62 7.02
CA GLN A 135 -13.68 13.04 5.63
C GLN A 135 -14.06 11.91 4.68
N VAL A 136 -14.80 12.23 3.66
CA VAL A 136 -15.26 11.29 2.61
C VAL A 136 -14.87 11.78 1.23
N ALA A 137 -14.70 10.85 0.31
CA ALA A 137 -14.45 11.17 -1.10
C ALA A 137 -15.73 11.77 -1.73
N ARG A 138 -15.81 13.12 -1.77
CA ARG A 138 -16.96 13.82 -2.34
C ARG A 138 -16.87 13.81 -3.86
N ASP A 139 -18.06 13.71 -4.51
CA ASP A 139 -18.19 13.76 -5.97
C ASP A 139 -17.25 12.78 -6.71
N LEU A 140 -16.96 11.62 -6.09
CA LEU A 140 -15.99 10.65 -6.59
C LEU A 140 -16.21 10.31 -8.06
N GLU A 141 -17.43 9.90 -8.40
CA GLU A 141 -17.80 9.49 -9.77
C GLU A 141 -17.54 10.60 -10.78
N ARG A 142 -18.01 11.81 -10.48
CA ARG A 142 -17.84 12.97 -11.37
C ARG A 142 -16.35 13.30 -11.53
N ASN A 143 -15.64 13.47 -10.43
CA ASN A 143 -14.23 13.88 -10.47
C ASN A 143 -13.35 12.85 -11.17
N ALA A 144 -13.58 11.56 -10.94
CA ALA A 144 -12.82 10.49 -11.59
C ALA A 144 -13.14 10.41 -13.09
N THR A 145 -14.42 10.55 -13.46
CA THR A 145 -14.85 10.55 -14.86
C THR A 145 -14.31 11.74 -15.64
N GLU A 146 -14.37 12.95 -15.06
CA GLU A 146 -13.82 14.16 -15.68
C GLU A 146 -12.32 14.04 -15.92
N LYS A 147 -11.56 13.54 -14.93
CA LYS A 147 -10.12 13.28 -15.08
C LYS A 147 -9.83 12.23 -16.14
N ALA A 148 -10.57 11.12 -16.13
CA ALA A 148 -10.39 10.05 -17.12
C ALA A 148 -10.61 10.58 -18.56
N ARG A 149 -11.65 11.39 -18.77
CA ARG A 149 -11.93 12.02 -20.06
C ARG A 149 -10.82 12.97 -20.48
N ALA A 150 -10.38 13.85 -19.56
CA ALA A 150 -9.30 14.79 -19.85
C ALA A 150 -8.00 14.07 -20.27
N PHE A 151 -7.65 12.95 -19.62
CA PHE A 151 -6.52 12.12 -20.04
C PHE A 151 -6.75 11.45 -21.41
N ALA A 152 -7.97 10.96 -21.66
CA ALA A 152 -8.30 10.32 -22.93
C ALA A 152 -8.28 11.34 -24.11
N ASP A 153 -8.74 12.56 -23.89
CA ASP A 153 -8.77 13.63 -24.90
C ASP A 153 -7.35 13.99 -25.39
N ILE A 154 -6.39 14.01 -24.47
CA ILE A 154 -4.97 14.24 -24.82
C ILE A 154 -4.21 12.96 -25.15
N LYS A 155 -4.88 11.80 -25.19
CA LYS A 155 -4.30 10.47 -25.42
C LYS A 155 -3.14 10.13 -24.46
N ALA A 156 -3.25 10.58 -23.21
CA ALA A 156 -2.25 10.28 -22.19
C ALA A 156 -2.39 8.83 -21.71
N GLU A 157 -1.32 8.06 -21.83
CA GLU A 157 -1.21 6.77 -21.16
C GLU A 157 -0.82 6.99 -19.70
N ILE A 158 -1.57 6.40 -18.78
CA ILE A 158 -1.32 6.53 -17.34
C ILE A 158 -1.26 5.18 -16.64
N SER A 159 -0.57 5.16 -15.50
CA SER A 159 -0.66 4.09 -14.50
C SER A 159 -1.16 4.68 -13.19
N GLU A 160 -2.11 4.01 -12.55
CA GLU A 160 -2.62 4.42 -11.25
C GLU A 160 -1.60 4.05 -10.15
N PHE A 161 -1.37 4.97 -9.19
CA PHE A 161 -0.37 4.83 -8.12
C PHE A 161 -0.87 5.40 -6.79
N GLY A 162 -2.17 5.19 -6.47
CA GLY A 162 -2.86 5.84 -5.35
C GLY A 162 -2.86 5.08 -4.03
N THR A 163 -2.43 3.82 -3.98
CA THR A 163 -2.58 2.92 -2.82
C THR A 163 -2.17 3.58 -1.50
N ARG A 164 -1.02 4.25 -1.46
CA ARG A 164 -0.46 4.89 -0.26
C ARG A 164 -1.20 6.13 0.24
N ARG A 165 -2.19 6.65 -0.53
CA ARG A 165 -2.92 7.91 -0.22
C ARG A 165 -4.41 7.77 -0.43
N ARG A 166 -4.91 6.55 -0.53
CA ARG A 166 -6.31 6.27 -0.78
C ARG A 166 -7.18 6.68 0.41
N TYR A 167 -8.43 7.03 0.13
CA TYR A 167 -9.46 7.20 1.15
C TYR A 167 -9.84 5.87 1.81
N SER A 168 -10.01 4.84 0.99
CA SER A 168 -10.18 3.44 1.37
C SER A 168 -9.86 2.55 0.17
N PHE A 169 -9.75 1.25 0.41
CA PHE A 169 -9.61 0.26 -0.66
C PHE A 169 -10.75 0.37 -1.67
N ASP A 170 -12.01 0.40 -1.21
CA ASP A 170 -13.19 0.47 -2.07
C ASP A 170 -13.22 1.74 -2.93
N VAL A 171 -12.79 2.88 -2.36
CA VAL A 171 -12.69 4.13 -3.11
C VAL A 171 -11.63 4.03 -4.20
N GLN A 172 -10.48 3.45 -3.92
CA GLN A 172 -9.42 3.24 -4.92
C GLN A 172 -9.90 2.30 -6.03
N ASP A 173 -10.49 1.16 -5.67
CA ASP A 173 -11.02 0.19 -6.63
C ASP A 173 -12.06 0.83 -7.55
N ARG A 174 -12.99 1.60 -6.98
CA ARG A 174 -13.98 2.34 -7.77
C ARG A 174 -13.36 3.34 -8.73
N VAL A 175 -12.33 4.10 -8.29
CA VAL A 175 -11.59 5.02 -9.17
C VAL A 175 -10.94 4.28 -10.33
N ILE A 176 -10.28 3.16 -10.06
CA ILE A 176 -9.64 2.32 -11.09
C ILE A 176 -10.68 1.83 -12.10
N GLY A 177 -11.85 1.37 -11.63
CA GLY A 177 -12.96 0.97 -12.48
C GLY A 177 -13.39 2.09 -13.43
N ILE A 178 -13.61 3.32 -12.91
CA ILE A 178 -14.00 4.48 -13.71
C ILE A 178 -12.91 4.84 -14.74
N LEU A 179 -11.64 4.83 -14.34
CA LEU A 179 -10.54 5.09 -15.26
C LEU A 179 -10.52 4.06 -16.41
N LYS A 180 -10.66 2.78 -16.08
CA LYS A 180 -10.69 1.67 -17.04
C LYS A 180 -11.84 1.84 -18.06
N GLU A 181 -13.04 2.19 -17.59
CA GLU A 181 -14.23 2.39 -18.42
C GLU A 181 -14.09 3.58 -19.38
N ASN A 182 -13.48 4.68 -18.93
CA ASN A 182 -13.47 5.95 -19.66
C ASN A 182 -12.19 6.19 -20.49
N MET A 183 -11.09 5.50 -20.20
CA MET A 183 -9.80 5.73 -20.88
C MET A 183 -9.51 4.78 -22.05
N LYS A 184 -10.39 3.82 -22.36
CA LYS A 184 -10.33 2.98 -23.59
C LYS A 184 -8.96 2.36 -23.87
N GLY A 185 -8.30 1.81 -22.87
CA GLY A 185 -6.99 1.15 -23.01
C GLY A 185 -5.77 2.07 -22.80
N LEU A 186 -5.99 3.34 -22.46
CA LEU A 186 -4.90 4.25 -22.07
C LEU A 186 -4.51 4.10 -20.57
N LEU A 187 -5.26 3.34 -19.79
CA LEU A 187 -4.86 2.92 -18.45
C LEU A 187 -4.00 1.67 -18.56
N ASN A 188 -2.70 1.79 -18.34
CA ASN A 188 -1.73 0.69 -18.43
C ASN A 188 -1.85 -0.27 -17.24
N GLY A 189 -2.46 0.15 -16.13
CA GLY A 189 -2.67 -0.65 -14.93
C GLY A 189 -2.62 0.17 -13.66
N THR A 190 -2.59 -0.54 -12.54
CA THR A 190 -2.35 0.02 -11.20
C THR A 190 -1.06 -0.53 -10.61
N SER A 191 -0.44 0.18 -9.68
CA SER A 191 0.73 -0.31 -8.93
C SER A 191 0.37 -1.44 -7.95
N ASN A 192 -0.88 -1.49 -7.53
CA ASN A 192 -1.40 -2.55 -6.66
C ASN A 192 -1.45 -3.89 -7.40
N VAL A 193 -1.18 -4.98 -6.69
CA VAL A 193 -1.11 -6.33 -7.29
C VAL A 193 -2.49 -6.93 -7.49
#